data_e5c5b0f5938efff2f5a88440180e0edb
#
_entry.id   e5c5b0f5938efff2f5a88440180e0edb
#
_cell.length_a   1.000
_cell.length_b   1.000
_cell.length_c   1.000
_cell.angle_alpha   90.00
_cell.angle_beta   90.00
_cell.angle_gamma   90.00
#
_symmetry.space_group_name_H-M   'P 1'
#
loop_
_entity.id
_entity.type
_entity.pdbx_description
1 polymer ?
#
loop_
_entity_poly.entity_id
_entity_poly.type
_entity_poly.pdbx_seq_one_letter_code
_entity_poly.pdbx_strand_id
1 'polypeptide(L)'
;MPKRRASLVLTWSLFAIFLPGSAAGQATPSPEPPAPAPAQTQAEPQIQTAPAPLWQCGASADLGYLLDFDYPSNHLFRFRTTTFKVNELDLNMAAVYVKKAASERSRWGTEFSLQSGKDSEGFGFSSTAPNLDGARWLRHIALADVSYLAPVGNGLTIQAGIFSSLIGYDGLYAKDNFTYTRPWAGDYTPYLMMGVNASYPFTKKLSGTLFVINGYSHLAHPNNVPSIGGQIAYQVTSHITLKETLFYGPQQSDTSLQYWRFFTDSIVERKTDRFIVAFEFQAGTEGLATAGNPRIFWTTAQLPLHWILSRHWSVTLRPEVFWDPDGRMTGSDQFIKANTTTLEYRWPYRRFNTIVRLEHRFDNSTGRGGGFFNGGLTPSGEVGLTPSQSLLILGVIVSFDSSLH
;
A
#
# COMPACT_ATOMS: atom_id res chain seq x y z
N MET A 1 -30.65 4.55 -28.50
CA MET A 1 -30.00 5.83 -28.19
C MET A 1 -28.47 5.60 -28.32
N PRO A 2 -27.76 6.37 -29.09
CA PRO A 2 -26.33 6.06 -29.40
C PRO A 2 -25.43 6.40 -28.24
N LYS A 3 -24.61 5.43 -27.84
CA LYS A 3 -23.53 5.59 -26.85
C LYS A 3 -22.46 6.50 -27.45
N ARG A 4 -22.23 7.66 -26.88
CA ARG A 4 -21.09 8.53 -27.19
C ARG A 4 -19.81 7.86 -26.69
N ARG A 5 -18.95 7.45 -27.59
CA ARG A 5 -17.55 7.08 -27.30
C ARG A 5 -16.78 8.36 -27.02
N ALA A 6 -16.39 8.58 -25.78
CA ALA A 6 -15.39 9.59 -25.45
C ALA A 6 -14.01 9.01 -25.70
N SER A 7 -13.32 9.52 -26.72
CA SER A 7 -11.90 9.27 -26.92
C SER A 7 -11.11 10.10 -25.91
N LEU A 8 -10.56 9.44 -24.90
CA LEU A 8 -9.70 10.06 -23.91
C LEU A 8 -8.30 10.17 -24.54
N VAL A 9 -7.96 11.34 -25.04
CA VAL A 9 -6.57 11.69 -25.41
C VAL A 9 -5.87 12.09 -24.12
N LEU A 10 -4.95 11.24 -23.66
CA LEU A 10 -4.14 11.49 -22.46
C LEU A 10 -3.05 12.50 -22.82
N THR A 11 -3.32 13.79 -22.62
CA THR A 11 -2.28 14.84 -22.66
C THR A 11 -1.66 14.99 -21.28
N TRP A 12 -0.40 14.66 -21.18
CA TRP A 12 0.44 14.90 -20.00
C TRP A 12 0.66 16.40 -19.82
N SER A 13 -0.09 17.02 -18.92
CA SER A 13 0.17 18.40 -18.50
C SER A 13 0.98 18.37 -17.21
N LEU A 14 2.29 18.65 -17.32
CA LEU A 14 3.16 18.92 -16.19
C LEU A 14 2.69 20.19 -15.47
N PHE A 15 2.11 20.05 -14.29
CA PHE A 15 1.87 21.17 -13.39
C PHE A 15 3.18 21.56 -12.70
N ALA A 16 3.75 22.68 -13.12
CA ALA A 16 4.84 23.35 -12.41
C ALA A 16 4.24 24.11 -11.20
N ILE A 17 4.48 23.64 -10.00
CA ILE A 17 4.15 24.36 -8.76
C ILE A 17 5.32 25.32 -8.45
N PHE A 18 5.12 26.62 -8.71
CA PHE A 18 6.01 27.70 -8.25
C PHE A 18 5.71 28.00 -6.79
N LEU A 19 6.74 27.92 -5.94
CA LEU A 19 6.71 28.45 -4.58
C LEU A 19 7.66 29.65 -4.46
N PRO A 20 7.26 30.73 -3.76
CA PRO A 20 8.11 31.91 -3.61
C PRO A 20 9.27 31.65 -2.65
N GLY A 21 10.45 32.13 -3.03
CA GLY A 21 11.65 32.09 -2.19
C GLY A 21 11.55 33.11 -1.05
N SER A 22 11.98 32.75 0.15
CA SER A 22 12.22 33.63 1.26
C SER A 22 13.68 33.59 1.69
N ALA A 23 14.16 34.81 2.02
CA ALA A 23 15.53 35.19 2.27
C ALA A 23 16.16 34.54 3.51
N ALA A 24 17.48 34.41 3.45
CA ALA A 24 18.36 33.86 4.48
C ALA A 24 18.47 34.75 5.71
N GLY A 25 18.33 34.15 6.89
CA GLY A 25 18.84 34.65 8.14
C GLY A 25 19.77 33.60 8.76
N GLN A 26 21.04 33.97 8.98
CA GLN A 26 22.03 33.13 9.64
C GLN A 26 21.70 32.96 11.12
N ALA A 27 21.58 31.71 11.59
CA ALA A 27 21.56 31.37 13.02
C ALA A 27 22.55 30.24 13.28
N THR A 28 23.27 30.35 14.37
CA THR A 28 24.31 29.45 14.91
C THR A 28 23.84 28.02 15.10
N PRO A 29 24.72 27.00 14.94
CA PRO A 29 24.33 25.61 14.98
C PRO A 29 23.99 25.14 16.40
N SER A 30 22.77 24.66 16.58
CA SER A 30 22.34 23.88 17.73
C SER A 30 22.60 22.38 17.47
N PRO A 31 22.85 21.55 18.46
CA PRO A 31 23.20 20.13 18.24
C PRO A 31 22.08 19.40 17.50
N GLU A 32 22.48 18.65 16.49
CA GLU A 32 21.64 17.88 15.55
C GLU A 32 20.77 16.86 16.31
N PRO A 33 19.44 16.92 16.18
CA PRO A 33 18.58 15.88 16.75
C PRO A 33 18.75 14.58 15.95
N PRO A 34 18.72 13.39 16.58
CA PRO A 34 18.77 12.14 15.85
C PRO A 34 17.59 12.04 14.88
N ALA A 35 17.88 11.66 13.65
CA ALA A 35 16.92 11.55 12.55
C ALA A 35 15.71 10.69 12.95
N PRO A 36 14.46 11.08 12.62
CA PRO A 36 13.30 10.24 12.78
C PRO A 36 13.48 8.98 11.92
N ALA A 37 13.10 7.82 12.49
CA ALA A 37 13.11 6.56 11.75
C ALA A 37 12.27 6.72 10.46
N PRO A 38 12.79 6.32 9.30
CA PRO A 38 12.08 6.49 8.04
C PRO A 38 10.79 5.67 8.06
N ALA A 39 9.68 6.28 7.67
CA ALA A 39 8.55 5.53 7.17
C ALA A 39 9.10 4.62 6.06
N GLN A 40 8.87 3.31 6.16
CA GLN A 40 9.35 2.38 5.15
C GLN A 40 8.48 2.54 3.90
N THR A 41 8.77 3.57 3.12
CA THR A 41 8.50 3.51 1.69
C THR A 41 9.13 2.20 1.21
N GLN A 42 8.43 1.41 0.43
CA GLN A 42 8.87 0.13 -0.15
C GLN A 42 10.38 0.14 -0.44
N ALA A 43 11.09 -0.90 0.00
CA ALA A 43 12.54 -0.96 0.05
C ALA A 43 13.21 -0.31 -1.16
N GLU A 44 13.73 0.89 -1.00
CA GLU A 44 14.66 1.46 -1.98
C GLU A 44 15.90 0.57 -2.01
N PRO A 45 16.49 0.30 -3.15
CA PRO A 45 17.82 -0.31 -3.23
C PRO A 45 18.82 0.68 -2.64
N GLN A 46 18.99 0.65 -1.31
CA GLN A 46 19.94 1.50 -0.60
C GLN A 46 21.34 0.95 -0.83
N ILE A 47 22.19 1.75 -1.42
CA ILE A 47 23.65 1.54 -1.33
C ILE A 47 24.03 1.88 0.11
N GLN A 48 24.04 0.89 0.98
CA GLN A 48 24.43 1.04 2.38
C GLN A 48 25.94 1.26 2.48
N THR A 49 26.34 2.43 2.98
CA THR A 49 27.75 2.77 3.27
C THR A 49 28.22 2.32 4.67
N ALA A 50 27.33 1.84 5.55
CA ALA A 50 27.67 1.27 6.85
C ALA A 50 27.52 -0.27 6.81
N PRO A 51 28.30 -1.04 7.60
CA PRO A 51 28.11 -2.48 7.68
C PRO A 51 26.72 -2.75 8.24
N ALA A 52 25.80 -3.21 7.37
CA ALA A 52 24.47 -3.61 7.79
C ALA A 52 24.56 -4.71 8.85
N PRO A 53 23.74 -4.69 9.89
CA PRO A 53 23.67 -5.78 10.84
C PRO A 53 23.38 -7.08 10.08
N LEU A 54 24.07 -8.15 10.46
CA LEU A 54 23.98 -9.42 9.73
C LEU A 54 22.54 -9.95 9.72
N TRP A 55 21.86 -9.82 10.84
CA TRP A 55 20.47 -10.22 11.02
C TRP A 55 19.66 -9.14 11.75
N GLN A 56 18.42 -9.03 11.40
CA GLN A 56 17.44 -8.18 12.07
C GLN A 56 16.22 -9.02 12.43
N CYS A 57 15.63 -8.77 13.58
CA CYS A 57 14.35 -9.36 13.96
C CYS A 57 13.47 -8.31 14.62
N GLY A 58 12.19 -8.49 14.52
CA GLY A 58 11.25 -7.57 15.13
C GLY A 58 9.86 -8.16 15.26
N ALA A 59 9.01 -7.39 15.92
CA ALA A 59 7.61 -7.69 16.12
C ALA A 59 6.79 -6.40 16.09
N SER A 60 5.55 -6.50 15.71
CA SER A 60 4.59 -5.41 15.83
C SER A 60 3.20 -5.93 16.12
N ALA A 61 2.41 -5.10 16.79
CA ALA A 61 0.99 -5.33 16.98
C ALA A 61 0.27 -3.99 16.87
N ASP A 62 -0.89 -3.97 16.21
CA ASP A 62 -1.76 -2.82 16.16
C ASP A 62 -3.18 -3.17 16.63
N LEU A 63 -3.69 -2.34 17.55
CA LEU A 63 -5.04 -2.38 18.03
C LEU A 63 -5.76 -1.11 17.61
N GLY A 64 -6.99 -1.24 17.17
CA GLY A 64 -7.80 -0.12 16.72
C GLY A 64 -9.23 -0.21 17.22
N TYR A 65 -9.79 0.93 17.56
CA TYR A 65 -11.23 1.11 17.71
C TYR A 65 -11.70 2.12 16.68
N LEU A 66 -12.54 1.67 15.75
CA LEU A 66 -13.11 2.48 14.69
C LEU A 66 -14.55 2.80 15.06
N LEU A 67 -14.82 3.99 15.55
CA LEU A 67 -16.17 4.46 15.81
C LEU A 67 -16.77 4.96 14.50
N ASP A 68 -17.73 4.22 13.94
CA ASP A 68 -18.56 4.65 12.82
C ASP A 68 -19.84 5.30 13.38
N PHE A 69 -20.08 6.56 13.00
CA PHE A 69 -21.22 7.33 13.49
C PHE A 69 -22.55 6.91 12.85
N ASP A 70 -22.53 6.10 11.80
CA ASP A 70 -23.72 5.51 11.19
C ASP A 70 -24.15 4.21 11.89
N TYR A 71 -23.33 3.67 12.81
CA TYR A 71 -23.59 2.48 13.61
C TYR A 71 -24.14 1.30 12.81
N PRO A 72 -23.43 0.80 11.79
CA PRO A 72 -23.89 -0.28 10.96
C PRO A 72 -24.15 -1.55 11.79
N SER A 73 -25.32 -2.16 11.61
CA SER A 73 -25.75 -3.33 12.38
C SER A 73 -24.91 -4.58 12.17
N ASN A 74 -24.14 -4.63 11.08
CA ASN A 74 -23.19 -5.71 10.76
C ASN A 74 -21.76 -5.44 11.24
N HIS A 75 -21.49 -4.31 11.87
CA HIS A 75 -20.17 -3.88 12.31
C HIS A 75 -19.10 -3.92 11.21
N LEU A 76 -19.46 -3.58 9.96
CA LEU A 76 -18.55 -3.61 8.83
C LEU A 76 -18.37 -2.23 8.18
N PHE A 77 -17.13 -1.87 7.92
CA PHE A 77 -16.78 -0.83 6.99
C PHE A 77 -16.83 -1.43 5.57
N ARG A 78 -17.86 -1.05 4.81
CA ARG A 78 -18.14 -1.64 3.51
C ARG A 78 -17.01 -1.44 2.53
N PHE A 79 -16.72 -2.46 1.72
CA PHE A 79 -15.71 -2.46 0.66
C PHE A 79 -14.25 -2.35 1.13
N ARG A 80 -13.98 -2.58 2.42
CA ARG A 80 -12.61 -2.57 2.95
C ARG A 80 -12.06 -3.97 3.05
N THR A 81 -10.73 -4.10 2.84
CA THR A 81 -9.99 -5.35 3.04
C THR A 81 -9.09 -5.26 4.28
N THR A 82 -8.77 -4.05 4.71
CA THR A 82 -8.05 -3.76 5.95
C THR A 82 -8.88 -2.85 6.85
N THR A 83 -8.70 -2.94 8.17
CA THR A 83 -9.46 -2.15 9.17
C THR A 83 -10.96 -2.12 8.87
N PHE A 84 -11.50 -3.29 8.53
CA PHE A 84 -12.88 -3.41 8.01
C PHE A 84 -13.94 -3.60 9.08
N LYS A 85 -13.56 -3.76 10.37
CA LYS A 85 -14.46 -3.81 11.50
C LYS A 85 -14.66 -2.43 12.12
N VAL A 86 -15.90 -2.12 12.51
CA VAL A 86 -16.25 -0.86 13.16
C VAL A 86 -17.07 -1.10 14.41
N ASN A 87 -17.03 -0.12 15.33
CA ASN A 87 -17.73 -0.13 16.61
C ASN A 87 -17.35 -1.30 17.52
N GLU A 88 -16.14 -1.80 17.38
CA GLU A 88 -15.52 -2.82 18.24
C GLU A 88 -14.01 -2.57 18.36
N LEU A 89 -13.39 -3.10 19.42
CA LEU A 89 -11.94 -3.06 19.60
C LEU A 89 -11.33 -4.29 18.94
N ASP A 90 -10.41 -4.08 18.00
CA ASP A 90 -9.80 -5.16 17.26
C ASP A 90 -8.28 -5.15 17.34
N LEU A 91 -7.72 -6.36 17.38
CA LEU A 91 -6.33 -6.60 16.97
C LEU A 91 -6.33 -6.70 15.45
N ASN A 92 -6.01 -5.57 14.77
CA ASN A 92 -6.02 -5.56 13.31
C ASN A 92 -4.87 -6.36 12.74
N MET A 93 -3.65 -6.20 13.28
CA MET A 93 -2.49 -6.97 12.84
C MET A 93 -1.48 -7.17 13.96
N ALA A 94 -0.98 -8.39 14.08
CA ALA A 94 0.24 -8.71 14.82
C ALA A 94 1.20 -9.43 13.88
N ALA A 95 2.49 -9.08 13.92
CA ALA A 95 3.49 -9.68 13.06
C ALA A 95 4.83 -9.86 13.78
N VAL A 96 5.55 -10.88 13.39
CA VAL A 96 6.95 -11.12 13.78
C VAL A 96 7.78 -11.37 12.52
N TYR A 97 9.01 -10.91 12.51
CA TYR A 97 9.89 -11.13 11.36
C TYR A 97 11.33 -11.39 11.76
N VAL A 98 12.04 -12.07 10.89
CA VAL A 98 13.49 -12.17 10.86
C VAL A 98 13.96 -11.93 9.44
N LYS A 99 14.99 -11.10 9.28
CA LYS A 99 15.56 -10.81 7.97
C LYS A 99 17.05 -10.62 7.99
N LYS A 100 17.65 -10.90 6.85
CA LYS A 100 19.05 -10.66 6.55
C LYS A 100 19.14 -10.07 5.16
N ALA A 101 19.68 -8.87 5.04
CA ALA A 101 19.94 -8.28 3.73
C ALA A 101 21.13 -8.94 3.03
N ALA A 102 21.03 -9.15 1.72
CA ALA A 102 22.17 -9.51 0.91
C ALA A 102 23.16 -8.32 0.85
N SER A 103 24.46 -8.60 0.88
CA SER A 103 25.51 -7.59 0.82
C SER A 103 26.72 -8.14 0.07
N GLU A 104 27.72 -7.31 -0.22
CA GLU A 104 28.95 -7.76 -0.88
C GLU A 104 29.72 -8.80 -0.05
N ARG A 105 29.63 -8.72 1.30
CA ARG A 105 30.28 -9.68 2.22
C ARG A 105 29.48 -10.98 2.34
N SER A 106 28.16 -10.92 2.23
CA SER A 106 27.27 -12.06 2.31
C SER A 106 26.17 -11.91 1.26
N ARG A 107 26.38 -12.49 0.09
CA ARG A 107 25.55 -12.26 -1.11
C ARG A 107 24.14 -12.83 -1.00
N TRP A 108 23.87 -13.71 -0.04
CA TRP A 108 22.55 -14.25 0.24
C TRP A 108 21.82 -13.44 1.29
N GLY A 109 20.59 -13.08 1.00
CA GLY A 109 19.63 -12.49 1.92
C GLY A 109 18.39 -13.35 2.03
N THR A 110 17.59 -13.11 3.04
CA THR A 110 16.28 -13.75 3.26
C THR A 110 15.43 -12.88 4.17
N GLU A 111 14.13 -12.96 4.00
CA GLU A 111 13.17 -12.43 4.95
C GLU A 111 12.08 -13.48 5.19
N PHE A 112 11.75 -13.68 6.47
CA PHE A 112 10.63 -14.50 6.88
C PHE A 112 9.81 -13.77 7.92
N SER A 113 8.50 -13.66 7.68
CA SER A 113 7.58 -13.04 8.62
C SER A 113 6.27 -13.79 8.71
N LEU A 114 5.75 -13.84 9.93
CA LEU A 114 4.44 -14.38 10.25
C LEU A 114 3.54 -13.24 10.72
N GLN A 115 2.26 -13.35 10.38
CA GLN A 115 1.26 -12.35 10.75
C GLN A 115 -0.08 -12.99 11.09
N SER A 116 -0.86 -12.29 11.92
CA SER A 116 -2.22 -12.66 12.27
C SER A 116 -2.99 -11.43 12.75
N GLY A 117 -4.30 -11.49 12.69
CA GLY A 117 -5.20 -10.39 13.04
C GLY A 117 -6.32 -10.25 12.03
N LYS A 118 -7.23 -9.32 12.26
CA LYS A 118 -8.40 -9.11 11.38
C LYS A 118 -7.99 -8.77 9.95
N ASP A 119 -6.99 -7.90 9.78
CA ASP A 119 -6.51 -7.51 8.46
C ASP A 119 -5.95 -8.71 7.67
N SER A 120 -5.33 -9.70 8.35
CA SER A 120 -4.84 -10.90 7.67
C SER A 120 -5.97 -11.78 7.11
N GLU A 121 -7.20 -11.60 7.58
CA GLU A 121 -8.39 -12.29 7.05
C GLU A 121 -9.01 -11.54 5.87
N GLY A 122 -8.90 -10.20 5.88
CA GLY A 122 -9.59 -9.31 4.94
C GLY A 122 -8.86 -9.09 3.62
N PHE A 123 -7.53 -8.91 3.63
CA PHE A 123 -6.84 -8.68 2.36
C PHE A 123 -6.73 -9.98 1.56
N GLY A 124 -7.35 -9.90 0.39
CA GLY A 124 -7.68 -11.06 -0.36
C GLY A 124 -6.49 -11.77 -0.99
N PHE A 125 -6.26 -12.94 -0.52
CA PHE A 125 -5.83 -13.97 -1.45
C PHE A 125 -7.08 -14.41 -2.20
N SER A 126 -7.02 -14.38 -3.52
CA SER A 126 -8.15 -14.75 -4.34
C SER A 126 -8.78 -16.07 -3.86
N SER A 127 -10.04 -15.99 -3.49
CA SER A 127 -10.84 -17.15 -3.12
C SER A 127 -11.16 -18.08 -4.32
N THR A 128 -10.67 -17.76 -5.51
CA THR A 128 -11.05 -18.38 -6.77
C THR A 128 -9.99 -19.29 -7.38
N ALA A 129 -8.78 -19.39 -6.79
CA ALA A 129 -7.80 -20.34 -7.29
C ALA A 129 -8.18 -21.78 -6.88
N PRO A 130 -8.12 -22.77 -7.77
CA PRO A 130 -8.28 -24.16 -7.40
C PRO A 130 -7.19 -24.56 -6.37
N ASN A 131 -7.52 -25.38 -5.40
CA ASN A 131 -6.66 -25.85 -4.30
C ASN A 131 -6.36 -24.82 -3.20
N LEU A 132 -7.34 -24.05 -2.81
CA LEU A 132 -7.22 -22.97 -1.84
C LEU A 132 -7.10 -23.37 -0.37
N ASP A 133 -7.31 -24.62 -0.01
CA ASP A 133 -7.13 -25.05 1.39
C ASP A 133 -5.70 -24.80 1.87
N GLY A 134 -4.71 -24.92 0.99
CA GLY A 134 -3.33 -24.50 1.24
C GLY A 134 -3.14 -22.97 1.26
N ALA A 135 -3.83 -22.22 0.41
CA ALA A 135 -3.65 -20.77 0.30
C ALA A 135 -4.18 -20.00 1.53
N ARG A 136 -5.10 -20.55 2.28
CA ARG A 136 -5.55 -19.96 3.56
C ARG A 136 -4.41 -19.82 4.57
N TRP A 137 -3.44 -20.71 4.55
CA TRP A 137 -2.25 -20.63 5.39
C TRP A 137 -1.31 -19.51 4.97
N LEU A 138 -1.22 -19.22 3.66
CA LEU A 138 -0.32 -18.22 3.11
C LEU A 138 -0.64 -16.80 3.60
N ARG A 139 -1.87 -16.52 4.01
CA ARG A 139 -2.25 -15.22 4.62
C ARG A 139 -1.53 -14.94 5.94
N HIS A 140 -1.09 -15.98 6.64
CA HIS A 140 -0.34 -15.88 7.89
C HIS A 140 1.17 -15.83 7.67
N ILE A 141 1.62 -16.07 6.42
CA ILE A 141 2.99 -15.86 5.99
C ILE A 141 3.02 -14.55 5.21
N ALA A 142 3.51 -13.49 5.86
CA ALA A 142 3.59 -12.20 5.19
C ALA A 142 4.72 -12.19 4.16
N LEU A 143 5.92 -12.51 4.58
CA LEU A 143 7.09 -12.58 3.70
C LEU A 143 7.78 -13.94 3.89
N ALA A 144 8.25 -14.50 2.79
CA ALA A 144 9.03 -15.74 2.79
C ALA A 144 9.86 -15.77 1.51
N ASP A 145 11.00 -15.11 1.51
CA ASP A 145 11.83 -14.97 0.33
C ASP A 145 13.31 -15.24 0.59
N VAL A 146 13.99 -15.52 -0.49
CA VAL A 146 15.45 -15.61 -0.57
C VAL A 146 15.92 -14.65 -1.64
N SER A 147 16.99 -13.90 -1.36
CA SER A 147 17.59 -12.99 -2.31
C SER A 147 19.08 -13.29 -2.53
N TYR A 148 19.57 -12.95 -3.70
CA TYR A 148 20.97 -13.09 -4.06
C TYR A 148 21.48 -11.83 -4.77
N LEU A 149 22.55 -11.26 -4.24
CA LEU A 149 23.26 -10.13 -4.85
C LEU A 149 24.34 -10.67 -5.81
N ALA A 150 24.01 -10.76 -7.09
CA ALA A 150 24.95 -11.16 -8.12
C ALA A 150 25.98 -10.05 -8.38
N PRO A 151 27.27 -10.39 -8.54
CA PRO A 151 28.37 -9.42 -8.79
C PRO A 151 28.39 -8.98 -10.27
N VAL A 152 27.28 -8.44 -10.75
CA VAL A 152 27.12 -7.98 -12.13
C VAL A 152 26.96 -6.47 -12.12
N GLY A 153 27.91 -5.77 -12.73
CA GLY A 153 27.91 -4.31 -12.78
C GLY A 153 27.80 -3.65 -11.40
N ASN A 154 26.76 -2.87 -11.17
CA ASN A 154 26.49 -2.19 -9.89
C ASN A 154 25.79 -3.10 -8.85
N GLY A 155 25.66 -4.39 -9.11
CA GLY A 155 24.99 -5.36 -8.25
C GLY A 155 23.56 -5.66 -8.71
N LEU A 156 23.31 -6.85 -9.25
CA LEU A 156 21.98 -7.34 -9.61
C LEU A 156 21.43 -8.14 -8.44
N THR A 157 20.33 -7.69 -7.85
CA THR A 157 19.63 -8.45 -6.80
C THR A 157 18.49 -9.25 -7.43
N ILE A 158 18.52 -10.58 -7.21
CA ILE A 158 17.45 -11.49 -7.61
C ILE A 158 16.78 -11.95 -6.32
N GLN A 159 15.45 -11.85 -6.25
CA GLN A 159 14.65 -12.26 -5.10
C GLN A 159 13.54 -13.20 -5.56
N ALA A 160 13.29 -14.28 -4.81
CA ALA A 160 12.28 -15.28 -5.11
C ALA A 160 11.53 -15.68 -3.84
N GLY A 161 10.23 -15.88 -3.96
CA GLY A 161 9.33 -16.24 -2.86
C GLY A 161 8.16 -15.31 -2.72
N ILE A 162 7.71 -15.08 -1.47
CA ILE A 162 6.69 -14.08 -1.12
C ILE A 162 7.43 -12.83 -0.65
N PHE A 163 7.30 -11.74 -1.37
CA PHE A 163 7.97 -10.47 -1.10
C PHE A 163 6.98 -9.30 -1.10
N SER A 164 7.39 -8.17 -0.52
CA SER A 164 6.57 -6.94 -0.51
C SER A 164 6.25 -6.48 -1.92
N SER A 165 5.03 -6.01 -2.11
CA SER A 165 4.60 -5.48 -3.40
C SER A 165 5.47 -4.33 -3.87
N LEU A 166 5.63 -4.22 -5.17
CA LEU A 166 6.21 -3.08 -5.87
C LEU A 166 5.16 -2.06 -6.34
N ILE A 167 3.88 -2.31 -6.02
CA ILE A 167 2.73 -1.48 -6.37
C ILE A 167 2.19 -0.85 -5.09
N GLY A 168 1.81 0.43 -5.16
CA GLY A 168 1.23 1.19 -4.06
C GLY A 168 2.24 2.02 -3.27
N TYR A 169 1.74 3.08 -2.63
CA TYR A 169 2.53 3.96 -1.76
C TYR A 169 2.51 3.48 -0.31
N ASP A 170 1.39 2.94 0.16
CA ASP A 170 1.19 2.52 1.53
C ASP A 170 1.61 1.06 1.75
N GLY A 171 2.21 0.79 2.90
CA GLY A 171 2.63 -0.54 3.31
C GLY A 171 1.51 -1.35 3.97
N LEU A 172 1.75 -2.66 4.11
CA LEU A 172 0.83 -3.58 4.77
C LEU A 172 0.60 -3.23 6.24
N TYR A 173 1.65 -2.88 6.97
CA TYR A 173 1.55 -2.64 8.41
C TYR A 173 1.26 -1.18 8.72
N ALA A 174 0.34 -0.93 9.66
CA ALA A 174 -0.05 0.43 10.07
C ALA A 174 1.15 1.25 10.59
N LYS A 175 2.15 0.60 11.22
CA LYS A 175 3.37 1.26 11.72
C LYS A 175 4.19 1.96 10.63
N ASP A 176 4.06 1.51 9.39
CA ASP A 176 4.85 1.98 8.24
C ASP A 176 4.11 3.05 7.42
N ASN A 177 2.86 3.37 7.76
CA ASN A 177 2.03 4.36 7.09
C ASN A 177 1.88 5.64 7.92
N PHE A 178 1.47 6.74 7.29
CA PHE A 178 1.21 8.02 7.97
C PHE A 178 -0.18 8.10 8.60
N THR A 179 -1.10 7.23 8.18
CA THR A 179 -2.47 7.12 8.67
C THR A 179 -2.72 5.72 9.23
N TYR A 180 -3.73 5.57 10.08
CA TYR A 180 -4.09 4.26 10.62
C TYR A 180 -4.83 3.42 9.56
N THR A 181 -5.88 4.01 8.98
CA THR A 181 -6.59 3.37 7.87
C THR A 181 -5.82 3.54 6.56
N ARG A 182 -5.79 2.49 5.72
CA ARG A 182 -5.18 2.55 4.38
C ARG A 182 -6.05 3.39 3.45
N PRO A 183 -5.52 3.91 2.34
CA PRO A 183 -6.33 4.54 1.30
C PRO A 183 -7.20 3.51 0.59
N TRP A 184 -8.20 3.97 -0.15
CA TRP A 184 -8.96 3.11 -1.05
C TRP A 184 -8.08 2.40 -2.07
N ALA A 185 -7.06 3.11 -2.60
CA ALA A 185 -6.04 2.51 -3.45
C ALA A 185 -5.38 1.29 -2.80
N GLY A 186 -4.94 1.41 -1.55
CA GLY A 186 -4.23 0.36 -0.82
C GLY A 186 -5.04 -0.90 -0.59
N ASP A 187 -6.36 -0.81 -0.42
CA ASP A 187 -7.22 -2.00 -0.26
C ASP A 187 -7.41 -2.79 -1.55
N TYR A 188 -7.15 -2.18 -2.69
CA TYR A 188 -7.31 -2.80 -4.01
C TYR A 188 -6.01 -2.97 -4.77
N THR A 189 -4.86 -2.75 -4.12
CA THR A 189 -3.54 -3.10 -4.61
C THR A 189 -2.93 -4.26 -3.80
N PRO A 190 -2.06 -5.08 -4.38
CA PRO A 190 -1.41 -6.13 -3.63
C PRO A 190 -0.43 -5.55 -2.62
N TYR A 191 -0.44 -6.04 -1.39
CA TYR A 191 0.62 -5.79 -0.40
C TYR A 191 1.76 -6.80 -0.51
N LEU A 192 1.46 -7.98 -1.03
CA LEU A 192 2.40 -9.09 -1.18
C LEU A 192 2.35 -9.61 -2.61
N MET A 193 3.50 -10.01 -3.12
CA MET A 193 3.65 -10.66 -4.42
C MET A 193 4.36 -11.99 -4.24
N MET A 194 3.98 -13.01 -5.00
CA MET A 194 4.65 -14.31 -5.02
C MET A 194 5.21 -14.59 -6.41
N GLY A 195 6.52 -14.79 -6.48
CA GLY A 195 7.21 -15.04 -7.73
C GLY A 195 8.69 -14.74 -7.65
N VAL A 196 9.22 -14.14 -8.70
CA VAL A 196 10.63 -13.75 -8.82
C VAL A 196 10.73 -12.30 -9.29
N ASN A 197 11.63 -11.54 -8.71
CA ASN A 197 12.01 -10.23 -9.22
C ASN A 197 13.54 -10.10 -9.36
N ALA A 198 13.94 -9.17 -10.22
CA ALA A 198 15.33 -8.82 -10.46
C ALA A 198 15.47 -7.29 -10.48
N SER A 199 16.22 -6.75 -9.51
CA SER A 199 16.43 -5.31 -9.31
C SER A 199 17.87 -4.94 -9.64
N TYR A 200 18.04 -3.85 -10.40
CA TYR A 200 19.35 -3.36 -10.79
C TYR A 200 19.48 -1.84 -10.61
N PRO A 201 20.47 -1.35 -9.86
CA PRO A 201 20.78 0.07 -9.75
C PRO A 201 21.62 0.51 -10.97
N PHE A 202 21.00 1.12 -11.95
CA PHE A 202 21.69 1.64 -13.16
C PHE A 202 22.66 2.75 -12.79
N THR A 203 22.26 3.62 -11.87
CA THR A 203 23.07 4.70 -11.31
C THR A 203 22.74 4.86 -9.82
N LYS A 204 23.41 5.78 -9.11
CA LYS A 204 23.04 6.16 -7.74
C LYS A 204 21.64 6.80 -7.62
N LYS A 205 21.04 7.21 -8.74
CA LYS A 205 19.73 7.89 -8.78
C LYS A 205 18.66 7.11 -9.52
N LEU A 206 19.03 6.10 -10.29
CA LEU A 206 18.11 5.36 -11.15
C LEU A 206 18.25 3.87 -10.89
N SER A 207 17.15 3.24 -10.53
CA SER A 207 17.03 1.79 -10.41
C SER A 207 15.83 1.28 -11.20
N GLY A 208 15.87 0.01 -11.58
CA GLY A 208 14.78 -0.69 -12.23
C GLY A 208 14.64 -2.09 -11.67
N THR A 209 13.40 -2.56 -11.61
CA THR A 209 13.05 -3.90 -11.17
C THR A 209 12.12 -4.52 -12.20
N LEU A 210 12.39 -5.75 -12.60
CA LEU A 210 11.47 -6.57 -13.38
C LEU A 210 10.95 -7.69 -12.49
N PHE A 211 9.69 -8.10 -12.67
CA PHE A 211 9.10 -9.18 -11.91
C PHE A 211 8.21 -10.08 -12.76
N VAL A 212 8.18 -11.36 -12.36
CA VAL A 212 7.26 -12.39 -12.85
C VAL A 212 6.61 -12.99 -11.62
N ILE A 213 5.28 -12.90 -11.54
CA ILE A 213 4.51 -13.29 -10.35
C ILE A 213 3.27 -14.10 -10.72
N ASN A 214 2.69 -14.78 -9.73
CA ASN A 214 1.49 -15.57 -9.91
C ASN A 214 0.27 -14.75 -10.32
N GLY A 215 0.15 -13.51 -9.84
CA GLY A 215 -0.95 -12.61 -10.19
C GLY A 215 -0.99 -11.37 -9.30
N TYR A 216 -1.88 -10.43 -9.65
CA TYR A 216 -1.99 -9.10 -9.00
C TYR A 216 -2.27 -9.18 -7.50
N SER A 217 -3.24 -10.00 -7.08
CA SER A 217 -3.55 -10.22 -5.66
C SER A 217 -3.60 -11.71 -5.37
N HIS A 218 -2.68 -12.48 -5.96
CA HIS A 218 -2.67 -13.94 -5.88
C HIS A 218 -1.32 -14.45 -5.37
N LEU A 219 -1.31 -15.15 -4.25
CA LEU A 219 -0.15 -15.94 -3.82
C LEU A 219 -0.14 -17.32 -4.48
N ALA A 220 -1.31 -17.88 -4.85
CA ALA A 220 -1.43 -19.01 -5.77
C ALA A 220 -1.78 -18.50 -7.17
N HIS A 221 -1.43 -19.23 -8.23
CA HIS A 221 -1.77 -18.80 -9.59
C HIS A 221 -3.27 -19.03 -9.89
N PRO A 222 -4.00 -18.01 -10.38
CA PRO A 222 -5.42 -18.15 -10.74
C PRO A 222 -5.61 -18.88 -12.08
N ASN A 223 -4.60 -18.88 -12.92
CA ASN A 223 -4.57 -19.46 -14.27
C ASN A 223 -3.14 -19.89 -14.63
N ASN A 224 -2.93 -20.47 -15.80
CA ASN A 224 -1.63 -21.00 -16.24
C ASN A 224 -0.69 -19.94 -16.87
N VAL A 225 -1.04 -18.67 -16.78
CA VAL A 225 -0.25 -17.58 -17.37
C VAL A 225 0.30 -16.70 -16.24
N PRO A 226 1.61 -16.65 -16.02
CA PRO A 226 2.19 -15.74 -15.03
C PRO A 226 1.96 -14.29 -15.44
N SER A 227 1.85 -13.43 -14.44
CA SER A 227 1.83 -11.98 -14.64
C SER A 227 3.23 -11.43 -14.62
N ILE A 228 3.48 -10.40 -15.43
CA ILE A 228 4.77 -9.72 -15.55
C ILE A 228 4.61 -8.24 -15.25
N GLY A 229 5.69 -7.62 -14.84
CA GLY A 229 5.73 -6.18 -14.68
C GLY A 229 7.12 -5.65 -14.40
N GLY A 230 7.17 -4.36 -14.16
CA GLY A 230 8.42 -3.71 -13.83
C GLY A 230 8.19 -2.38 -13.15
N GLN A 231 9.18 -1.95 -12.38
CA GLN A 231 9.21 -0.66 -11.71
C GLN A 231 10.47 0.09 -12.10
N ILE A 232 10.36 1.38 -12.30
CA ILE A 232 11.48 2.32 -12.38
C ILE A 232 11.35 3.28 -11.20
N ALA A 233 12.46 3.48 -10.47
CA ALA A 233 12.57 4.49 -9.41
C ALA A 233 13.70 5.46 -9.77
N TYR A 234 13.38 6.77 -9.74
CA TYR A 234 14.31 7.84 -10.09
C TYR A 234 14.35 8.93 -9.04
N GLN A 235 15.50 9.10 -8.41
CA GLN A 235 15.76 10.19 -7.48
C GLN A 235 16.16 11.45 -8.26
N VAL A 236 15.19 12.32 -8.52
CA VAL A 236 15.38 13.57 -9.28
C VAL A 236 16.34 14.51 -8.55
N THR A 237 16.05 14.72 -7.26
CA THR A 237 16.88 15.51 -6.32
C THR A 237 17.05 14.72 -5.02
N SER A 238 17.81 15.27 -4.05
CA SER A 238 17.90 14.68 -2.69
C SER A 238 16.54 14.59 -1.96
N HIS A 239 15.52 15.28 -2.46
CA HIS A 239 14.21 15.40 -1.82
C HIS A 239 13.06 14.88 -2.67
N ILE A 240 13.27 14.60 -3.96
CA ILE A 240 12.20 14.22 -4.88
C ILE A 240 12.52 12.87 -5.51
N THR A 241 11.60 11.93 -5.34
CA THR A 241 11.64 10.60 -5.93
C THR A 241 10.41 10.38 -6.81
N LEU A 242 10.61 9.80 -7.97
CA LEU A 242 9.57 9.33 -8.88
C LEU A 242 9.62 7.82 -8.94
N LYS A 243 8.45 7.16 -8.91
CA LYS A 243 8.32 5.72 -9.15
C LYS A 243 7.21 5.50 -10.17
N GLU A 244 7.44 4.59 -11.07
CA GLU A 244 6.44 4.11 -12.03
C GLU A 244 6.48 2.59 -12.05
N THR A 245 5.32 1.97 -11.80
CA THR A 245 5.18 0.51 -11.85
C THR A 245 4.14 0.13 -12.87
N LEU A 246 4.49 -0.79 -13.75
CA LEU A 246 3.60 -1.37 -14.76
C LEU A 246 3.38 -2.85 -14.44
N PHE A 247 2.15 -3.30 -14.65
CA PHE A 247 1.75 -4.69 -14.47
C PHE A 247 0.90 -5.17 -15.66
N TYR A 248 1.11 -6.43 -16.06
CA TYR A 248 0.37 -7.05 -17.15
C TYR A 248 0.20 -8.56 -16.93
N GLY A 249 -1.02 -9.06 -17.10
CA GLY A 249 -1.34 -10.49 -17.04
C GLY A 249 -2.82 -10.76 -16.75
N PRO A 250 -3.34 -11.96 -17.03
CA PRO A 250 -4.71 -12.33 -16.71
C PRO A 250 -4.88 -12.54 -15.20
N GLN A 251 -6.06 -12.16 -14.66
CA GLN A 251 -6.33 -12.21 -13.22
C GLN A 251 -7.55 -13.06 -12.84
N GLN A 252 -8.30 -13.52 -13.82
CA GLN A 252 -9.48 -14.36 -13.60
C GLN A 252 -9.08 -15.83 -13.65
N SER A 253 -9.77 -16.66 -12.84
CA SER A 253 -9.54 -18.10 -12.80
C SER A 253 -9.81 -18.75 -14.15
N ASP A 254 -8.96 -19.73 -14.49
CA ASP A 254 -9.08 -20.54 -15.71
C ASP A 254 -9.16 -19.75 -17.02
N THR A 255 -8.60 -18.53 -17.02
CA THR A 255 -8.57 -17.65 -18.20
C THR A 255 -7.19 -17.61 -18.86
N SER A 256 -7.10 -16.91 -19.98
CA SER A 256 -5.90 -16.76 -20.79
C SER A 256 -5.54 -15.28 -20.98
N LEU A 257 -4.46 -15.03 -21.72
CA LEU A 257 -4.03 -13.66 -22.09
C LEU A 257 -5.10 -12.84 -22.81
N GLN A 258 -6.15 -13.45 -23.38
CA GLN A 258 -7.28 -12.74 -23.97
C GLN A 258 -7.95 -11.79 -22.96
N TYR A 259 -7.95 -12.15 -21.68
CA TYR A 259 -8.57 -11.42 -20.57
C TYR A 259 -7.53 -10.71 -19.70
N TRP A 260 -6.48 -10.18 -20.33
CA TRP A 260 -5.41 -9.49 -19.62
C TRP A 260 -5.89 -8.26 -18.85
N ARG A 261 -5.24 -8.05 -17.70
CA ARG A 261 -5.23 -6.80 -16.95
C ARG A 261 -3.97 -6.04 -17.30
N PHE A 262 -4.10 -4.75 -17.51
CA PHE A 262 -3.01 -3.79 -17.48
C PHE A 262 -3.24 -2.84 -16.31
N PHE A 263 -2.20 -2.53 -15.60
CA PHE A 263 -2.26 -1.61 -14.47
C PHE A 263 -0.99 -0.77 -14.41
N THR A 264 -1.14 0.50 -14.03
CA THR A 264 -0.05 1.46 -13.82
C THR A 264 -0.20 2.12 -12.47
N ASP A 265 0.94 2.36 -11.80
CA ASP A 265 1.04 3.02 -10.50
C ASP A 265 2.18 4.03 -10.57
N SER A 266 1.81 5.31 -10.55
CA SER A 266 2.71 6.46 -10.65
C SER A 266 2.78 7.18 -9.32
N ILE A 267 3.98 7.29 -8.74
CA ILE A 267 4.21 7.94 -7.45
C ILE A 267 5.24 9.07 -7.61
N VAL A 268 4.90 10.23 -7.07
CA VAL A 268 5.81 11.36 -6.91
C VAL A 268 5.88 11.70 -5.43
N GLU A 269 7.04 11.54 -4.82
CA GLU A 269 7.25 11.90 -3.42
C GLU A 269 8.25 13.05 -3.30
N ARG A 270 7.92 14.04 -2.47
CA ARG A 270 8.86 15.05 -1.97
C ARG A 270 8.98 14.92 -0.46
N LYS A 271 10.19 14.65 0.02
CA LYS A 271 10.51 14.46 1.43
C LYS A 271 11.53 15.48 1.91
N THR A 272 11.21 16.13 3.01
CA THR A 272 12.10 17.03 3.76
C THR A 272 12.09 16.63 5.25
N ASP A 273 12.91 17.26 6.08
CA ASP A 273 12.98 16.93 7.52
C ASP A 273 11.66 17.20 8.28
N ARG A 274 10.81 18.08 7.77
CA ARG A 274 9.58 18.51 8.44
C ARG A 274 8.30 18.24 7.67
N PHE A 275 8.42 17.91 6.39
CA PHE A 275 7.25 17.76 5.52
C PHE A 275 7.50 16.71 4.45
N ILE A 276 6.56 15.78 4.34
CA ILE A 276 6.52 14.78 3.28
C ILE A 276 5.20 14.97 2.54
N VAL A 277 5.26 15.02 1.23
CA VAL A 277 4.10 14.99 0.36
C VAL A 277 4.33 13.93 -0.70
N ALA A 278 3.34 13.08 -0.92
CA ALA A 278 3.34 12.17 -2.05
C ALA A 278 2.06 12.36 -2.86
N PHE A 279 2.15 12.14 -4.14
CA PHE A 279 1.01 11.99 -5.02
C PHE A 279 1.11 10.61 -5.67
N GLU A 280 0.10 9.80 -5.47
CA GLU A 280 -0.05 8.51 -6.11
C GLU A 280 -1.24 8.56 -7.06
N PHE A 281 -1.05 8.05 -8.26
CA PHE A 281 -2.09 7.86 -9.26
C PHE A 281 -2.03 6.44 -9.82
N GLN A 282 -3.16 5.76 -9.81
CA GLN A 282 -3.27 4.40 -10.33
C GLN A 282 -4.37 4.31 -11.37
N ALA A 283 -4.14 3.54 -12.40
CA ALA A 283 -5.15 3.23 -13.42
C ALA A 283 -5.04 1.76 -13.84
N GLY A 284 -6.18 1.11 -13.97
CA GLY A 284 -6.26 -0.27 -14.39
C GLY A 284 -7.33 -0.51 -15.44
N THR A 285 -7.11 -1.49 -16.29
CA THR A 285 -8.10 -2.00 -17.23
C THR A 285 -8.00 -3.51 -17.35
N GLU A 286 -9.13 -4.18 -17.50
CA GLU A 286 -9.19 -5.65 -17.59
C GLU A 286 -10.27 -6.08 -18.57
N GLY A 287 -9.98 -7.12 -19.35
CA GLY A 287 -11.00 -7.83 -20.13
C GLY A 287 -11.71 -8.85 -19.24
N LEU A 288 -13.03 -8.90 -19.28
CA LEU A 288 -13.79 -9.85 -18.48
C LEU A 288 -14.18 -11.09 -19.30
N ALA A 289 -14.02 -12.27 -18.71
CA ALA A 289 -14.47 -13.56 -19.26
C ALA A 289 -15.98 -13.76 -19.02
N THR A 290 -16.79 -12.78 -19.42
CA THR A 290 -18.26 -12.79 -19.31
C THR A 290 -18.90 -12.56 -20.67
N ALA A 291 -20.22 -12.65 -20.75
CA ALA A 291 -20.95 -12.42 -22.01
C ALA A 291 -20.57 -11.07 -22.65
N GLY A 292 -20.17 -11.10 -23.91
CA GLY A 292 -19.74 -9.93 -24.65
C GLY A 292 -18.28 -9.50 -24.41
N ASN A 293 -17.53 -10.20 -23.57
CA ASN A 293 -16.12 -9.95 -23.26
C ASN A 293 -15.80 -8.46 -23.06
N PRO A 294 -16.52 -7.75 -22.16
CA PRO A 294 -16.32 -6.33 -21.99
C PRO A 294 -14.94 -6.03 -21.44
N ARG A 295 -14.40 -4.87 -21.82
CA ARG A 295 -13.21 -4.30 -21.19
C ARG A 295 -13.65 -3.20 -20.25
N ILE A 296 -13.24 -3.32 -19.00
CA ILE A 296 -13.56 -2.42 -17.91
C ILE A 296 -12.33 -1.66 -17.46
N PHE A 297 -12.53 -0.57 -16.70
CA PHE A 297 -11.44 0.21 -16.14
C PHE A 297 -11.78 0.77 -14.76
N TRP A 298 -10.76 1.14 -14.02
CA TRP A 298 -10.85 1.88 -12.76
C TRP A 298 -9.65 2.80 -12.62
N THR A 299 -9.78 3.80 -11.76
CA THR A 299 -8.68 4.71 -11.43
C THR A 299 -8.81 5.23 -10.01
N THR A 300 -7.67 5.56 -9.42
CA THR A 300 -7.61 6.12 -8.07
C THR A 300 -6.45 7.11 -7.96
N ALA A 301 -6.58 8.05 -7.04
CA ALA A 301 -5.51 8.95 -6.66
C ALA A 301 -5.57 9.27 -5.18
N GLN A 302 -4.41 9.46 -4.56
CA GLN A 302 -4.28 9.99 -3.20
C GLN A 302 -3.16 11.02 -3.10
N LEU A 303 -3.28 11.90 -2.10
CA LEU A 303 -2.29 12.96 -1.82
C LEU A 303 -2.04 13.03 -0.30
N PRO A 304 -1.24 12.14 0.29
CA PRO A 304 -0.84 12.29 1.68
C PRO A 304 0.10 13.49 1.86
N LEU A 305 -0.28 14.35 2.80
CA LEU A 305 0.44 15.52 3.26
C LEU A 305 0.78 15.29 4.72
N HIS A 306 2.06 15.07 5.04
CA HIS A 306 2.52 14.71 6.37
C HIS A 306 3.45 15.78 6.93
N TRP A 307 3.10 16.40 8.06
CA TRP A 307 3.89 17.40 8.78
C TRP A 307 4.47 16.83 10.06
N ILE A 308 5.77 16.87 10.21
CA ILE A 308 6.50 16.54 11.44
C ILE A 308 6.56 17.81 12.29
N LEU A 309 5.71 17.87 13.32
CA LEU A 309 5.58 19.05 14.19
C LEU A 309 6.69 19.08 15.24
N SER A 310 7.07 17.89 15.73
CA SER A 310 8.14 17.72 16.71
C SER A 310 8.69 16.29 16.65
N ARG A 311 9.63 15.94 17.55
CA ARG A 311 10.15 14.57 17.69
C ARG A 311 9.05 13.53 17.96
N HIS A 312 7.95 13.94 18.59
CA HIS A 312 6.89 13.03 19.03
C HIS A 312 5.57 13.21 18.29
N TRP A 313 5.32 14.38 17.72
CA TRP A 313 4.04 14.74 17.13
C TRP A 313 4.13 14.94 15.62
N SER A 314 3.21 14.36 14.92
CA SER A 314 2.98 14.63 13.50
C SER A 314 1.49 14.70 13.16
N VAL A 315 1.18 15.33 12.04
CA VAL A 315 -0.17 15.44 11.49
C VAL A 315 -0.13 15.03 10.03
N THR A 316 -1.12 14.27 9.62
CA THR A 316 -1.30 13.88 8.22
C THR A 316 -2.68 14.27 7.74
N LEU A 317 -2.76 14.82 6.53
CA LEU A 317 -3.99 15.00 5.77
C LEU A 317 -3.87 14.19 4.48
N ARG A 318 -4.86 13.34 4.17
CA ARG A 318 -4.88 12.50 2.96
C ARG A 318 -6.23 12.59 2.27
N PRO A 319 -6.41 13.52 1.32
CA PRO A 319 -7.52 13.45 0.37
C PRO A 319 -7.26 12.32 -0.64
N GLU A 320 -8.32 11.62 -1.04
CA GLU A 320 -8.27 10.52 -2.00
C GLU A 320 -9.54 10.41 -2.81
N VAL A 321 -9.43 9.84 -4.00
CA VAL A 321 -10.54 9.50 -4.88
C VAL A 321 -10.37 8.09 -5.42
N PHE A 322 -11.48 7.38 -5.61
CA PHE A 322 -11.52 6.05 -6.20
C PHE A 322 -12.72 5.96 -7.15
N TRP A 323 -12.47 5.70 -8.42
CA TRP A 323 -13.51 5.58 -9.44
C TRP A 323 -13.52 4.18 -10.04
N ASP A 324 -14.60 3.47 -9.80
CA ASP A 324 -14.86 2.10 -10.24
C ASP A 324 -16.22 2.04 -10.97
N PRO A 325 -16.29 2.57 -12.22
CA PRO A 325 -17.56 2.71 -12.94
C PRO A 325 -18.19 1.39 -13.36
N ASP A 326 -17.39 0.32 -13.37
CA ASP A 326 -17.85 -1.01 -13.75
C ASP A 326 -17.96 -1.96 -12.54
N GLY A 327 -17.67 -1.48 -11.33
CA GLY A 327 -17.75 -2.27 -10.10
C GLY A 327 -16.75 -3.41 -10.03
N ARG A 328 -15.62 -3.32 -10.74
CA ARG A 328 -14.65 -4.43 -10.82
C ARG A 328 -13.88 -4.64 -9.54
N MET A 329 -13.53 -3.57 -8.87
CA MET A 329 -12.71 -3.59 -7.66
C MET A 329 -13.57 -3.66 -6.41
N THR A 330 -14.57 -2.80 -6.31
CA THR A 330 -15.43 -2.67 -5.14
C THR A 330 -16.71 -3.51 -5.20
N GLY A 331 -17.04 -4.10 -6.35
CA GLY A 331 -18.28 -4.83 -6.57
C GLY A 331 -19.48 -3.93 -6.88
N SER A 332 -19.28 -2.61 -7.00
CA SER A 332 -20.36 -1.64 -7.26
C SER A 332 -19.88 -0.51 -8.15
N ASP A 333 -20.70 -0.13 -9.14
CA ASP A 333 -20.50 1.12 -9.91
C ASP A 333 -20.52 2.29 -8.95
N GLN A 334 -19.37 2.93 -8.72
CA GLN A 334 -19.25 4.03 -7.77
C GLN A 334 -18.04 4.93 -8.00
N PHE A 335 -18.17 6.15 -7.48
CA PHE A 335 -17.08 7.09 -7.31
C PHE A 335 -17.00 7.49 -5.84
N ILE A 336 -15.90 7.13 -5.21
CA ILE A 336 -15.63 7.42 -3.80
C ILE A 336 -14.70 8.62 -3.71
N LYS A 337 -15.03 9.55 -2.81
CA LYS A 337 -14.19 10.65 -2.36
C LYS A 337 -13.97 10.47 -0.88
N ALA A 338 -12.75 10.54 -0.42
CA ALA A 338 -12.46 10.44 1.00
C ALA A 338 -11.41 11.45 1.45
N ASN A 339 -11.46 11.77 2.73
CA ASN A 339 -10.48 12.60 3.39
C ASN A 339 -10.16 12.01 4.76
N THR A 340 -8.88 11.79 5.03
CA THR A 340 -8.38 11.27 6.29
C THR A 340 -7.48 12.31 6.95
N THR A 341 -7.71 12.60 8.23
CA THR A 341 -6.86 13.48 9.03
C THR A 341 -6.40 12.71 10.26
N THR A 342 -5.09 12.58 10.44
CA THR A 342 -4.48 11.79 11.52
C THR A 342 -3.57 12.68 12.36
N LEU A 343 -3.78 12.67 13.67
CA LEU A 343 -2.83 13.17 14.66
C LEU A 343 -2.08 11.97 15.22
N GLU A 344 -0.77 11.97 15.10
CA GLU A 344 0.09 10.91 15.60
C GLU A 344 0.95 11.40 16.77
N TYR A 345 1.01 10.57 17.82
CA TYR A 345 2.00 10.69 18.90
C TYR A 345 2.89 9.46 18.91
N ARG A 346 4.21 9.67 18.83
CA ARG A 346 5.22 8.61 18.79
C ARG A 346 6.08 8.65 20.05
N TRP A 347 6.11 7.54 20.76
CA TRP A 347 6.88 7.37 21.99
C TRP A 347 7.92 6.25 21.82
N PRO A 348 9.17 6.58 21.43
CA PRO A 348 10.25 5.61 21.42
C PRO A 348 10.74 5.34 22.85
N TYR A 349 10.82 4.08 23.23
CA TYR A 349 11.38 3.66 24.51
C TYR A 349 12.30 2.45 24.32
N ARG A 350 13.62 2.66 24.45
CA ARG A 350 14.66 1.64 24.19
C ARG A 350 14.54 1.08 22.75
N ARG A 351 14.20 -0.22 22.62
CA ARG A 351 13.97 -0.92 21.35
C ARG A 351 12.50 -0.95 20.93
N PHE A 352 11.61 -0.42 21.74
CA PHE A 352 10.19 -0.35 21.47
C PHE A 352 9.82 1.02 20.92
N ASN A 353 8.91 1.04 19.99
CA ASN A 353 8.27 2.25 19.49
C ASN A 353 6.75 2.08 19.65
N THR A 354 6.13 2.97 20.42
CA THR A 354 4.68 3.01 20.58
C THR A 354 4.16 4.21 19.81
N ILE A 355 3.19 3.97 18.96
CA ILE A 355 2.53 4.99 18.13
C ILE A 355 1.06 5.01 18.54
N VAL A 356 0.56 6.18 18.91
CA VAL A 356 -0.87 6.41 19.17
C VAL A 356 -1.38 7.35 18.09
N ARG A 357 -2.47 6.97 17.41
CA ARG A 357 -3.11 7.76 16.37
C ARG A 357 -4.56 8.05 16.74
N LEU A 358 -4.91 9.31 16.65
CA LEU A 358 -6.29 9.77 16.59
C LEU A 358 -6.57 10.19 15.16
N GLU A 359 -7.49 9.53 14.50
CA GLU A 359 -7.76 9.72 13.08
C GLU A 359 -9.26 10.00 12.87
N HIS A 360 -9.56 10.99 12.07
CA HIS A 360 -10.90 11.24 11.53
C HIS A 360 -10.89 10.94 10.05
N ARG A 361 -11.84 10.12 9.60
CA ARG A 361 -12.04 9.77 8.21
C ARG A 361 -13.46 10.08 7.79
N PHE A 362 -13.59 10.71 6.64
CA PHE A 362 -14.87 10.96 5.96
C PHE A 362 -14.82 10.36 4.57
N ASP A 363 -15.81 9.55 4.22
CA ASP A 363 -15.98 8.96 2.90
C ASP A 363 -17.35 9.35 2.34
N ASN A 364 -17.40 9.61 1.04
CA ASN A 364 -18.63 9.84 0.27
C ASN A 364 -18.58 9.00 -1.01
N SER A 365 -19.64 8.28 -1.29
CA SER A 365 -19.79 7.45 -2.48
C SER A 365 -20.99 7.91 -3.30
N THR A 366 -20.79 7.99 -4.62
CA THR A 366 -21.85 8.22 -5.60
C THR A 366 -21.82 7.11 -6.65
N GLY A 367 -22.97 6.70 -7.16
CA GLY A 367 -23.08 5.63 -8.15
C GLY A 367 -24.13 4.59 -7.76
N ARG A 368 -24.48 3.73 -8.71
CA ARG A 368 -25.50 2.71 -8.51
C ARG A 368 -24.95 1.56 -7.67
N GLY A 369 -25.56 1.32 -6.52
CA GLY A 369 -25.11 0.30 -5.56
C GLY A 369 -23.93 0.74 -4.68
N GLY A 370 -23.44 1.98 -4.82
CA GLY A 370 -22.49 2.60 -3.91
C GLY A 370 -23.07 2.88 -2.53
N GLY A 371 -22.31 3.54 -1.68
CA GLY A 371 -22.69 3.89 -0.31
C GLY A 371 -22.12 2.95 0.75
N PHE A 372 -22.32 3.31 1.99
CA PHE A 372 -21.78 2.68 3.18
C PHE A 372 -22.88 2.10 4.05
N PHE A 373 -22.57 1.12 4.89
CA PHE A 373 -23.54 0.52 5.79
C PHE A 373 -24.00 1.52 6.86
N ASN A 374 -25.26 1.40 7.29
CA ASN A 374 -25.82 2.15 8.42
C ASN A 374 -26.58 1.23 9.39
N GLY A 375 -27.09 1.78 10.50
CA GLY A 375 -27.81 1.03 11.51
C GLY A 375 -29.23 0.60 11.12
N GLY A 376 -29.74 1.09 9.98
CA GLY A 376 -31.05 0.72 9.47
C GLY A 376 -31.06 -0.63 8.77
N LEU A 377 -32.26 -1.22 8.67
CA LEU A 377 -32.51 -2.39 7.84
C LEU A 377 -33.46 -2.02 6.70
N THR A 378 -33.22 -2.61 5.54
CA THR A 378 -34.13 -2.53 4.41
C THR A 378 -35.40 -3.36 4.69
N PRO A 379 -36.51 -3.18 3.95
CA PRO A 379 -37.69 -4.02 4.07
C PRO A 379 -37.43 -5.52 3.84
N SER A 380 -36.37 -5.85 3.11
CA SER A 380 -35.86 -7.24 2.91
C SER A 380 -35.01 -7.76 4.05
N GLY A 381 -34.72 -6.94 5.08
CA GLY A 381 -33.87 -7.32 6.22
C GLY A 381 -32.37 -7.17 5.97
N GLU A 382 -31.96 -6.61 4.85
CA GLU A 382 -30.56 -6.28 4.56
C GLU A 382 -30.14 -5.01 5.29
N VAL A 383 -28.83 -4.87 5.55
CA VAL A 383 -28.28 -3.66 6.15
C VAL A 383 -28.47 -2.47 5.23
N GLY A 384 -29.01 -1.38 5.77
CA GLY A 384 -29.27 -0.15 5.03
C GLY A 384 -27.96 0.53 4.56
N LEU A 385 -28.09 1.39 3.54
CA LEU A 385 -26.96 2.13 2.97
C LEU A 385 -27.18 3.63 3.11
N THR A 386 -26.08 4.35 3.31
CA THR A 386 -26.00 5.81 3.28
C THR A 386 -24.92 6.25 2.27
N PRO A 387 -25.04 7.40 1.60
CA PRO A 387 -24.07 7.85 0.62
C PRO A 387 -22.75 8.33 1.23
N SER A 388 -22.72 8.58 2.54
CA SER A 388 -21.50 9.05 3.22
C SER A 388 -21.40 8.42 4.59
N GLN A 389 -20.19 8.35 5.12
CA GLN A 389 -19.89 7.92 6.50
C GLN A 389 -18.81 8.81 7.11
N SER A 390 -18.79 8.87 8.42
CA SER A 390 -17.76 9.52 9.22
C SER A 390 -17.26 8.57 10.30
N LEU A 391 -15.95 8.45 10.42
CA LEU A 391 -15.33 7.58 11.41
C LEU A 391 -14.35 8.37 12.28
N LEU A 392 -14.33 8.05 13.57
CA LEU A 392 -13.28 8.47 14.50
C LEU A 392 -12.52 7.22 14.95
N ILE A 393 -11.21 7.20 14.75
CA ILE A 393 -10.38 6.04 14.95
C ILE A 393 -9.34 6.34 16.03
N LEU A 394 -9.24 5.45 17.03
CA LEU A 394 -8.13 5.41 17.97
C LEU A 394 -7.30 4.17 17.67
N GLY A 395 -6.07 4.37 17.19
CA GLY A 395 -5.12 3.31 16.92
C GLY A 395 -3.94 3.34 17.89
N VAL A 396 -3.55 2.17 18.39
CA VAL A 396 -2.34 1.97 19.21
C VAL A 396 -1.49 0.91 18.55
N ILE A 397 -0.28 1.28 18.18
CA ILE A 397 0.67 0.41 17.49
C ILE A 397 1.91 0.29 18.33
N VAL A 398 2.33 -0.93 18.64
CA VAL A 398 3.59 -1.21 19.33
C VAL A 398 4.49 -1.99 18.40
N SER A 399 5.73 -1.58 18.26
CA SER A 399 6.74 -2.30 17.48
C SER A 399 8.04 -2.45 18.26
N PHE A 400 8.76 -3.52 17.95
CA PHE A 400 10.07 -3.86 18.47
C PHE A 400 10.98 -4.23 17.31
N ASP A 401 12.17 -3.62 17.24
CA ASP A 401 13.18 -3.92 16.24
C ASP A 401 14.54 -4.14 16.92
N SER A 402 15.25 -5.19 16.55
CA SER A 402 16.55 -5.55 17.08
C SER A 402 17.49 -5.99 15.97
N SER A 403 18.72 -5.49 16.01
CA SER A 403 19.81 -5.94 15.16
C SER A 403 20.64 -6.96 15.93
N LEU A 404 20.90 -8.11 15.32
CA LEU A 404 21.79 -9.15 15.83
C LEU A 404 23.13 -9.00 15.11
N HIS A 405 24.17 -8.72 15.88
CA HIS A 405 25.56 -8.55 15.37
C HIS A 405 26.32 -9.85 15.38
#